data_8a706783947cbd8e6380522d64cb40e7
#
_entry.id   8a706783947cbd8e6380522d64cb40e7
#
_cell.length_a   1.000
_cell.length_b   1.000
_cell.length_c   1.000
_cell.angle_alpha   90.00
_cell.angle_beta   90.00
_cell.angle_gamma   90.00
#
_symmetry.space_group_name_H-M   'P 1'
#
loop_
_entity.id
_entity.type
_entity.pdbx_description
1 polymer ?
#
loop_
_entity_poly.entity_id
_entity_poly.type
_entity_poly.pdbx_seq_one_letter_code
_entity_poly.pdbx_strand_id
1 'polypeptide(L)'
;AFKVDDIEERHSHLNFEALATSSGAYTLKKAYDYNVLKNIADNAATPSGTLQTQTTSANTGDEIADLVAQAAAELDKNDVPEENRWLVAAPGFYEVLRSASSKIMDMSITGGAQSPLLNGKVTNQQLHGFDLYQSNAIGVSTTGSAATHVFNDSATSGHTLILFGHMSAVVTASHIAKTEVIRDPNSFADIVRGLHVFGRKVIRGSGTGYKGVFKGLMHLAG
;
A
#
# COMPACT_ATOMS: atom_id res chain seq x y z
N ALA A 1 2.14 22.01 9.16
CA ALA A 1 1.50 23.30 9.44
C ALA A 1 1.34 24.06 8.14
N PHE A 2 0.25 24.77 7.98
CA PHE A 2 0.01 25.70 6.87
C PHE A 2 -0.59 26.99 7.45
N LYS A 3 -0.48 28.07 6.68
CA LYS A 3 -0.91 29.39 7.07
C LYS A 3 -2.03 29.83 6.12
N VAL A 4 -3.12 30.34 6.68
CA VAL A 4 -4.26 30.89 5.96
C VAL A 4 -4.31 32.38 6.21
N ASP A 5 -4.28 33.17 5.14
CA ASP A 5 -4.32 34.63 5.23
C ASP A 5 -5.78 35.10 5.26
N ASP A 6 -6.12 35.95 6.23
CA ASP A 6 -7.47 36.49 6.44
C ASP A 6 -7.95 37.32 5.24
N ILE A 7 -7.04 37.97 4.50
CA ILE A 7 -7.39 38.82 3.37
C ILE A 7 -7.79 37.94 2.18
N GLU A 8 -7.03 36.90 1.90
CA GLU A 8 -7.34 35.95 0.82
C GLU A 8 -8.64 35.18 1.08
N GLU A 9 -8.89 34.80 2.33
CA GLU A 9 -10.13 34.12 2.72
C GLU A 9 -11.37 35.02 2.49
N ARG A 10 -11.27 36.31 2.79
CA ARG A 10 -12.35 37.27 2.59
C ARG A 10 -12.61 37.64 1.11
N HIS A 11 -11.57 37.56 0.29
CA HIS A 11 -11.67 37.84 -1.14
C HIS A 11 -12.14 36.63 -1.96
N SER A 12 -12.07 35.44 -1.41
CA SER A 12 -12.57 34.22 -2.07
C SER A 12 -13.86 33.73 -1.43
N HIS A 13 -14.73 33.14 -2.22
CA HIS A 13 -15.92 32.46 -1.73
C HIS A 13 -15.61 31.05 -1.17
N LEU A 14 -14.34 30.69 -1.03
CA LEU A 14 -13.88 29.37 -0.60
C LEU A 14 -13.46 29.39 0.86
N ASN A 15 -13.90 28.40 1.62
CA ASN A 15 -13.40 28.17 2.97
C ASN A 15 -12.03 27.49 2.89
N PHE A 16 -10.96 28.31 2.88
CA PHE A 16 -9.57 27.82 2.78
C PHE A 16 -9.16 27.00 4.00
N GLU A 17 -9.66 27.32 5.19
CA GLU A 17 -9.35 26.55 6.40
C GLU A 17 -9.84 25.11 6.29
N ALA A 18 -11.09 24.90 5.87
CA ALA A 18 -11.64 23.55 5.69
C ALA A 18 -10.91 22.76 4.61
N LEU A 19 -10.60 23.42 3.48
CA LEU A 19 -9.87 22.82 2.38
C LEU A 19 -8.44 22.42 2.79
N ALA A 20 -7.73 23.31 3.45
CA ALA A 20 -6.37 23.09 3.91
C ALA A 20 -6.31 22.02 5.01
N THR A 21 -7.29 22.00 5.92
CA THR A 21 -7.41 20.95 6.96
C THR A 21 -7.63 19.58 6.35
N SER A 22 -8.52 19.45 5.37
CA SER A 22 -8.78 18.18 4.68
C SER A 22 -7.55 17.69 3.89
N SER A 23 -6.87 18.58 3.18
CA SER A 23 -5.64 18.28 2.45
C SER A 23 -4.50 17.89 3.41
N GLY A 24 -4.36 18.61 4.52
CA GLY A 24 -3.38 18.30 5.56
C GLY A 24 -3.63 16.93 6.21
N ALA A 25 -4.88 16.61 6.51
CA ALA A 25 -5.26 15.30 7.05
C ALA A 25 -4.95 14.16 6.06
N TYR A 26 -5.23 14.38 4.77
CA TYR A 26 -4.89 13.41 3.72
C TYR A 26 -3.37 13.18 3.62
N THR A 27 -2.58 14.27 3.66
CA THR A 27 -1.11 14.18 3.61
C THR A 27 -0.55 13.45 4.83
N LEU A 28 -1.10 13.67 6.03
CA LEU A 28 -0.72 12.95 7.24
C LEU A 28 -1.04 11.45 7.14
N LYS A 29 -2.20 11.08 6.62
CA LYS A 29 -2.56 9.68 6.37
C LYS A 29 -1.61 9.04 5.37
N LYS A 30 -1.31 9.72 4.26
CA LYS A 30 -0.36 9.24 3.25
C LYS A 30 1.04 9.04 3.83
N ALA A 31 1.51 9.97 4.67
CA ALA A 31 2.79 9.83 5.37
C ALA A 31 2.81 8.67 6.36
N TYR A 32 1.69 8.43 7.05
CA TYR A 32 1.54 7.28 7.94
C TYR A 32 1.64 5.96 7.18
N ASP A 33 0.86 5.80 6.10
CA ASP A 33 0.86 4.60 5.27
C ASP A 33 2.26 4.33 4.68
N TYR A 34 2.90 5.36 4.13
CA TYR A 34 4.27 5.26 3.64
C TYR A 34 5.24 4.75 4.71
N ASN A 35 5.18 5.33 5.90
CA ASN A 35 6.08 4.96 6.98
C ASN A 35 5.87 3.54 7.48
N VAL A 36 4.60 3.10 7.58
CA VAL A 36 4.25 1.73 8.01
C VAL A 36 4.70 0.72 6.96
N LEU A 37 4.30 0.92 5.70
CA LEU A 37 4.62 -0.01 4.60
C LEU A 37 6.12 -0.07 4.34
N LYS A 38 6.84 1.07 4.40
CA LYS A 38 8.30 1.08 4.28
C LYS A 38 8.97 0.29 5.41
N ASN A 39 8.53 0.46 6.64
CA ASN A 39 9.06 -0.32 7.77
C ASN A 39 8.79 -1.82 7.60
N ILE A 40 7.63 -2.19 7.04
CA ILE A 40 7.33 -3.58 6.69
C ILE A 40 8.31 -4.08 5.62
N ALA A 41 8.51 -3.33 4.54
CA ALA A 41 9.42 -3.70 3.46
C ALA A 41 10.87 -3.87 3.92
N ASP A 42 11.35 -2.95 4.77
CA ASP A 42 12.71 -2.97 5.32
C ASP A 42 12.96 -4.20 6.23
N ASN A 43 11.93 -4.67 6.92
CA ASN A 43 12.04 -5.75 7.92
C ASN A 43 11.36 -7.07 7.49
N ALA A 44 10.73 -7.12 6.34
CA ALA A 44 10.08 -8.32 5.81
C ALA A 44 11.12 -9.39 5.43
N ALA A 45 10.74 -10.65 5.59
CA ALA A 45 11.53 -11.76 5.10
C ALA A 45 11.52 -11.80 3.56
N THR A 46 12.58 -12.35 2.98
CA THR A 46 12.64 -12.65 1.54
C THR A 46 12.07 -14.04 1.31
N PRO A 47 11.09 -14.22 0.41
CA PRO A 47 10.54 -15.53 0.09
C PRO A 47 11.52 -16.35 -0.74
N SER A 48 11.27 -17.63 -0.90
CA SER A 48 12.03 -18.52 -1.76
C SER A 48 11.45 -18.58 -3.18
N GLY A 49 12.27 -19.00 -4.16
CA GLY A 49 11.81 -19.26 -5.52
C GLY A 49 11.59 -18.02 -6.39
N THR A 50 10.59 -18.09 -7.27
CA THR A 50 10.32 -17.05 -8.30
C THR A 50 9.85 -15.72 -7.72
N LEU A 51 9.30 -15.70 -6.51
CA LEU A 51 8.99 -14.46 -5.78
C LEU A 51 10.24 -13.65 -5.40
N GLN A 52 11.41 -14.28 -5.38
CA GLN A 52 12.69 -13.64 -5.14
C GLN A 52 13.43 -13.35 -6.43
N THR A 53 13.37 -14.28 -7.38
CA THR A 53 14.04 -14.19 -8.68
C THR A 53 13.10 -13.60 -9.70
N GLN A 54 13.47 -12.46 -10.21
CA GLN A 54 12.68 -11.69 -11.15
C GLN A 54 12.69 -12.36 -12.53
N THR A 55 11.51 -12.37 -13.16
CA THR A 55 11.41 -12.70 -14.58
C THR A 55 11.92 -11.53 -15.43
N THR A 56 12.57 -11.84 -16.55
CA THR A 56 13.04 -10.81 -17.51
C THR A 56 11.91 -10.21 -18.32
N SER A 57 10.75 -10.84 -18.33
CA SER A 57 9.54 -10.40 -19.03
C SER A 57 8.49 -9.87 -18.04
N ALA A 58 7.69 -8.91 -18.47
CA ALA A 58 6.57 -8.41 -17.70
C ALA A 58 5.57 -9.53 -17.38
N ASN A 59 5.08 -9.56 -16.15
CA ASN A 59 4.12 -10.57 -15.72
C ASN A 59 2.76 -10.38 -16.38
N THR A 60 2.15 -11.47 -16.80
CA THR A 60 0.76 -11.54 -17.26
C THR A 60 -0.19 -11.66 -16.06
N GLY A 61 -1.50 -11.45 -16.29
CA GLY A 61 -2.50 -11.60 -15.22
C GLY A 61 -2.53 -13.00 -14.59
N ASP A 62 -2.31 -14.04 -15.39
CA ASP A 62 -2.25 -15.42 -14.90
C ASP A 62 -0.99 -15.67 -14.06
N GLU A 63 0.16 -15.14 -14.50
CA GLU A 63 1.41 -15.26 -13.74
C GLU A 63 1.35 -14.51 -12.41
N ILE A 64 0.62 -13.39 -12.36
CA ILE A 64 0.36 -12.69 -11.09
C ILE A 64 -0.50 -13.54 -10.15
N ALA A 65 -1.50 -14.24 -10.65
CA ALA A 65 -2.28 -15.15 -9.84
C ALA A 65 -1.41 -16.30 -9.30
N ASP A 66 -0.50 -16.85 -10.12
CA ASP A 66 0.46 -17.86 -9.70
C ASP A 66 1.45 -17.32 -8.65
N LEU A 67 1.89 -16.06 -8.76
CA LEU A 67 2.73 -15.41 -7.74
C LEU A 67 1.99 -15.29 -6.39
N VAL A 68 0.71 -14.99 -6.41
CA VAL A 68 -0.11 -14.94 -5.17
C VAL A 68 -0.27 -16.34 -4.58
N ALA A 69 -0.45 -17.38 -5.40
CA ALA A 69 -0.48 -18.76 -4.94
C ALA A 69 0.86 -19.19 -4.30
N GLN A 70 1.99 -18.78 -4.88
CA GLN A 70 3.31 -19.01 -4.30
C GLN A 70 3.50 -18.25 -2.99
N ALA A 71 2.95 -17.04 -2.88
CA ALA A 71 2.96 -16.27 -1.64
C ALA A 71 2.17 -16.99 -0.52
N ALA A 72 1.02 -17.60 -0.84
CA ALA A 72 0.27 -18.43 0.10
C ALA A 72 1.09 -19.63 0.56
N ALA A 73 1.67 -20.38 -0.37
CA ALA A 73 2.51 -21.54 -0.07
C ALA A 73 3.75 -21.18 0.78
N GLU A 74 4.30 -19.97 0.62
CA GLU A 74 5.44 -19.52 1.45
C GLU A 74 5.02 -19.23 2.89
N LEU A 75 3.81 -18.71 3.11
CA LEU A 75 3.25 -18.56 4.46
C LEU A 75 2.94 -19.92 5.09
N ASP A 76 2.40 -20.87 4.31
CA ASP A 76 2.09 -22.24 4.78
C ASP A 76 3.37 -22.97 5.24
N LYS A 77 4.46 -22.85 4.51
CA LYS A 77 5.77 -23.40 4.89
C LYS A 77 6.32 -22.83 6.22
N ASN A 78 5.86 -21.65 6.61
CA ASN A 78 6.23 -20.99 7.85
C ASN A 78 5.16 -21.14 8.95
N ASP A 79 4.23 -22.08 8.82
CA ASP A 79 3.16 -22.37 9.79
C ASP A 79 2.33 -21.12 10.15
N VAL A 80 2.06 -20.24 9.18
CA VAL A 80 1.24 -19.05 9.37
C VAL A 80 -0.22 -19.39 9.15
N PRO A 81 -1.15 -19.05 10.08
CA PRO A 81 -2.58 -19.30 9.91
C PRO A 81 -3.14 -18.75 8.59
N GLU A 82 -4.12 -19.43 8.03
CA GLU A 82 -4.77 -19.02 6.77
C GLU A 82 -5.67 -17.80 6.94
N GLU A 83 -6.19 -17.59 8.15
CA GLU A 83 -7.08 -16.46 8.45
C GLU A 83 -6.29 -15.15 8.56
N ASN A 84 -6.95 -14.04 8.18
CA ASN A 84 -6.37 -12.68 8.30
C ASN A 84 -5.02 -12.47 7.57
N ARG A 85 -4.84 -13.15 6.45
CA ARG A 85 -3.72 -12.90 5.53
C ARG A 85 -4.04 -11.69 4.67
N TRP A 86 -3.07 -10.82 4.51
CA TRP A 86 -3.19 -9.61 3.69
C TRP A 86 -2.09 -9.56 2.63
N LEU A 87 -2.41 -8.92 1.51
CA LEU A 87 -1.46 -8.61 0.45
C LEU A 87 -1.64 -7.15 0.03
N VAL A 88 -0.56 -6.39 0.03
CA VAL A 88 -0.53 -4.99 -0.41
C VAL A 88 0.35 -4.88 -1.63
N ALA A 89 -0.19 -4.28 -2.69
CA ALA A 89 0.51 -4.08 -3.94
C ALA A 89 0.26 -2.69 -4.55
N ALA A 90 1.12 -2.32 -5.50
CA ALA A 90 0.99 -1.11 -6.29
C ALA A 90 -0.22 -1.18 -7.25
N PRO A 91 -0.76 -0.02 -7.73
CA PRO A 91 -1.87 -0.01 -8.70
C PRO A 91 -1.62 -0.82 -9.97
N GLY A 92 -0.38 -0.84 -10.48
CA GLY A 92 -0.01 -1.63 -11.66
C GLY A 92 -0.21 -3.14 -11.49
N PHE A 93 -0.11 -3.67 -10.28
CA PHE A 93 -0.48 -5.06 -9.99
C PHE A 93 -1.94 -5.33 -10.34
N TYR A 94 -2.83 -4.44 -9.92
CA TYR A 94 -4.28 -4.59 -10.18
C TYR A 94 -4.64 -4.31 -11.63
N GLU A 95 -3.91 -3.46 -12.33
CA GLU A 95 -4.06 -3.21 -13.76
C GLU A 95 -3.83 -4.51 -14.54
N VAL A 96 -2.70 -5.16 -14.32
CA VAL A 96 -2.37 -6.43 -14.99
C VAL A 96 -3.33 -7.55 -14.59
N LEU A 97 -3.70 -7.64 -13.30
CA LEU A 97 -4.65 -8.63 -12.80
C LEU A 97 -6.04 -8.49 -13.45
N ARG A 98 -6.44 -7.26 -13.75
CA ARG A 98 -7.74 -6.94 -14.40
C ARG A 98 -7.65 -6.93 -15.93
N SER A 99 -6.53 -7.32 -16.52
CA SER A 99 -6.41 -7.41 -17.97
C SER A 99 -7.41 -8.42 -18.53
N ALA A 100 -7.90 -8.18 -19.74
CA ALA A 100 -8.91 -9.03 -20.38
C ALA A 100 -8.42 -10.48 -20.61
N SER A 101 -7.10 -10.69 -20.65
CA SER A 101 -6.48 -12.01 -20.80
C SER A 101 -6.34 -12.79 -19.50
N SER A 102 -6.65 -12.18 -18.35
CA SER A 102 -6.54 -12.83 -17.05
C SER A 102 -7.74 -13.75 -16.79
N LYS A 103 -7.48 -14.99 -16.35
CA LYS A 103 -8.53 -15.95 -15.96
C LYS A 103 -9.41 -15.46 -14.81
N ILE A 104 -8.93 -14.55 -13.98
CA ILE A 104 -9.72 -13.94 -12.91
C ILE A 104 -10.88 -13.11 -13.45
N MET A 105 -10.75 -12.61 -14.69
CA MET A 105 -11.82 -11.87 -15.35
C MET A 105 -12.82 -12.77 -16.09
N ASP A 106 -12.60 -14.09 -16.10
CA ASP A 106 -13.54 -15.06 -16.71
C ASP A 106 -14.68 -15.34 -15.74
N MET A 107 -15.89 -15.08 -16.21
CA MET A 107 -17.12 -15.31 -15.45
C MET A 107 -17.35 -16.79 -15.11
N SER A 108 -16.89 -17.70 -15.97
CA SER A 108 -17.02 -19.14 -15.76
C SER A 108 -16.19 -19.63 -14.55
N ILE A 109 -15.10 -18.94 -14.23
CA ILE A 109 -14.20 -19.27 -13.13
C ILE A 109 -14.60 -18.54 -11.85
N THR A 110 -15.00 -17.27 -11.97
CA THR A 110 -15.38 -16.46 -10.80
C THR A 110 -16.76 -16.74 -10.24
N GLY A 111 -17.63 -17.47 -10.98
CA GLY A 111 -18.96 -17.84 -10.53
C GLY A 111 -19.93 -16.67 -10.32
N GLY A 112 -19.60 -15.50 -10.81
CA GLY A 112 -20.41 -14.29 -10.65
C GLY A 112 -21.60 -14.23 -11.62
N ALA A 113 -22.68 -13.56 -11.20
CA ALA A 113 -23.86 -13.33 -12.05
C ALA A 113 -23.61 -12.31 -13.16
N GLN A 114 -22.55 -11.51 -13.07
CA GLN A 114 -22.15 -10.49 -14.06
C GLN A 114 -20.65 -10.55 -14.31
N SER A 115 -20.26 -10.26 -15.56
CA SER A 115 -18.85 -10.25 -15.92
C SER A 115 -18.06 -9.20 -15.12
N PRO A 116 -16.96 -9.58 -14.45
CA PRO A 116 -16.09 -8.64 -13.76
C PRO A 116 -15.53 -7.57 -14.69
N LEU A 117 -15.37 -7.87 -15.97
CA LEU A 117 -14.89 -6.95 -16.99
C LEU A 117 -15.82 -5.73 -17.15
N LEU A 118 -17.14 -5.92 -17.06
CA LEU A 118 -18.12 -4.84 -17.16
C LEU A 118 -18.21 -3.99 -15.89
N ASN A 119 -18.11 -4.62 -14.72
CA ASN A 119 -18.32 -3.95 -13.44
C ASN A 119 -17.02 -3.45 -12.81
N GLY A 120 -15.86 -3.87 -13.31
CA GLY A 120 -14.55 -3.60 -12.70
C GLY A 120 -14.37 -4.17 -11.28
N LYS A 121 -15.32 -5.00 -10.83
CA LYS A 121 -15.30 -5.64 -9.50
C LYS A 121 -15.23 -7.15 -9.66
N VAL A 122 -14.27 -7.75 -8.97
CA VAL A 122 -14.26 -9.20 -8.72
C VAL A 122 -15.17 -9.46 -7.51
N THR A 123 -16.07 -10.42 -7.59
CA THR A 123 -17.09 -10.69 -6.57
C THR A 123 -16.47 -11.07 -5.23
N ASN A 124 -15.34 -11.75 -5.24
CA ASN A 124 -14.54 -12.05 -4.05
C ASN A 124 -13.31 -11.15 -4.03
N GLN A 125 -13.17 -10.35 -2.98
CA GLN A 125 -11.96 -9.54 -2.74
C GLN A 125 -10.77 -10.36 -2.23
N GLN A 126 -10.94 -11.68 -2.12
CA GLN A 126 -9.90 -12.60 -1.67
C GLN A 126 -9.38 -13.41 -2.85
N LEU A 127 -8.07 -13.49 -2.95
CA LEU A 127 -7.36 -14.33 -3.90
C LEU A 127 -6.41 -15.24 -3.13
N HIS A 128 -6.55 -16.55 -3.26
CA HIS A 128 -5.77 -17.55 -2.52
C HIS A 128 -5.72 -17.31 -1.01
N GLY A 129 -6.85 -16.88 -0.41
CA GLY A 129 -6.94 -16.61 1.03
C GLY A 129 -6.39 -15.26 1.49
N PHE A 130 -5.90 -14.41 0.57
CA PHE A 130 -5.46 -13.06 0.90
C PHE A 130 -6.56 -12.02 0.73
N ASP A 131 -6.65 -11.11 1.69
CA ASP A 131 -7.33 -9.84 1.53
C ASP A 131 -6.42 -8.88 0.76
N LEU A 132 -6.90 -8.40 -0.39
CA LEU A 132 -6.11 -7.57 -1.31
C LEU A 132 -6.27 -6.09 -1.01
N TYR A 133 -5.15 -5.39 -0.81
CA TYR A 133 -5.09 -3.95 -0.58
C TYR A 133 -4.21 -3.26 -1.61
N GLN A 134 -4.68 -2.12 -2.11
CA GLN A 134 -3.93 -1.28 -3.04
C GLN A 134 -3.32 -0.08 -2.31
N SER A 135 -2.03 0.20 -2.57
CA SER A 135 -1.38 1.39 -2.03
C SER A 135 -0.48 2.05 -3.07
N ASN A 136 -0.63 3.37 -3.20
CA ASN A 136 0.27 4.21 -4.00
C ASN A 136 1.60 4.50 -3.30
N ALA A 137 1.79 4.03 -2.06
CA ALA A 137 3.06 4.17 -1.37
C ALA A 137 4.15 3.24 -1.95
N ILE A 138 3.75 2.17 -2.63
CA ILE A 138 4.67 1.24 -3.31
C ILE A 138 4.82 1.69 -4.77
N GLY A 139 6.05 2.02 -5.16
CA GLY A 139 6.39 2.47 -6.51
C GLY A 139 7.10 1.40 -7.32
N VAL A 140 7.30 1.69 -8.61
CA VAL A 140 8.16 0.92 -9.51
C VAL A 140 9.63 1.32 -9.28
N SER A 141 10.59 0.50 -9.65
CA SER A 141 12.03 0.63 -9.37
C SER A 141 12.64 2.00 -9.62
N THR A 142 12.13 2.76 -10.58
CA THR A 142 12.61 4.11 -10.89
C THR A 142 11.89 5.21 -10.10
N THR A 143 10.87 4.85 -9.32
CA THR A 143 9.97 5.78 -8.63
C THR A 143 10.11 5.62 -7.12
N GLY A 144 10.94 6.40 -6.51
CA GLY A 144 11.03 6.43 -5.04
C GLY A 144 11.32 7.84 -4.56
N SER A 145 10.49 8.41 -3.70
CA SER A 145 10.71 9.72 -3.09
C SER A 145 10.00 9.84 -1.76
N ALA A 146 10.75 10.21 -0.74
CA ALA A 146 10.19 10.50 0.57
C ALA A 146 9.24 11.70 0.55
N ALA A 147 9.48 12.68 -0.34
CA ALA A 147 8.63 13.86 -0.48
C ALA A 147 7.25 13.53 -1.04
N THR A 148 7.15 12.56 -1.93
CA THR A 148 5.87 12.08 -2.49
C THR A 148 5.28 10.91 -1.71
N HIS A 149 5.96 10.44 -0.67
CA HIS A 149 5.59 9.25 0.12
C HIS A 149 5.42 7.99 -0.75
N VAL A 150 6.37 7.79 -1.65
CA VAL A 150 6.47 6.60 -2.49
C VAL A 150 7.84 5.95 -2.28
N PHE A 151 7.89 4.66 -2.11
CA PHE A 151 9.14 3.91 -2.00
C PHE A 151 9.15 2.72 -2.95
N ASN A 152 10.34 2.34 -3.35
CA ASN A 152 10.62 1.05 -3.97
C ASN A 152 11.97 0.55 -3.49
N ASP A 153 12.00 -0.71 -3.09
CA ASP A 153 13.19 -1.38 -2.55
C ASP A 153 13.80 -2.35 -3.57
N SER A 154 13.29 -2.37 -4.79
CA SER A 154 13.84 -3.17 -5.89
C SER A 154 14.96 -2.42 -6.62
N ALA A 155 16.08 -3.08 -6.82
CA ALA A 155 17.22 -2.53 -7.58
C ALA A 155 17.05 -2.67 -9.09
N THR A 156 16.06 -3.42 -9.57
CA THR A 156 15.89 -3.74 -10.99
C THR A 156 14.78 -2.92 -11.61
N SER A 157 15.07 -2.29 -12.74
CA SER A 157 14.09 -1.45 -13.47
C SER A 157 12.85 -2.26 -13.88
N GLY A 158 11.69 -1.62 -13.81
CA GLY A 158 10.40 -2.25 -14.13
C GLY A 158 9.83 -3.13 -13.02
N HIS A 159 10.55 -3.39 -11.94
CA HIS A 159 10.09 -4.22 -10.84
C HIS A 159 9.45 -3.38 -9.73
N THR A 160 8.46 -3.95 -9.08
CA THR A 160 7.81 -3.40 -7.90
C THR A 160 7.69 -4.45 -6.81
N LEU A 161 7.57 -3.98 -5.57
CA LEU A 161 7.37 -4.85 -4.42
C LEU A 161 5.91 -5.23 -4.29
N ILE A 162 5.70 -6.47 -3.85
CA ILE A 162 4.47 -6.92 -3.23
C ILE A 162 4.78 -7.27 -1.76
N LEU A 163 3.96 -6.79 -0.86
CA LEU A 163 4.08 -7.08 0.57
C LEU A 163 2.93 -7.99 0.97
N PHE A 164 3.23 -9.10 1.61
CA PHE A 164 2.21 -10.03 2.06
C PHE A 164 2.56 -10.63 3.41
N GLY A 165 1.55 -11.00 4.16
CA GLY A 165 1.76 -11.55 5.48
C GLY A 165 0.47 -11.74 6.27
N HIS A 166 0.64 -11.99 7.55
CA HIS A 166 -0.46 -12.16 8.50
C HIS A 166 -0.55 -10.96 9.45
N MET A 167 -1.76 -10.65 9.90
CA MET A 167 -2.02 -9.47 10.74
C MET A 167 -1.22 -9.45 12.04
N SER A 168 -0.94 -10.61 12.65
CA SER A 168 -0.14 -10.71 13.88
C SER A 168 1.35 -10.43 13.73
N ALA A 169 1.85 -10.29 12.50
CA ALA A 169 3.27 -10.07 12.25
C ALA A 169 3.70 -8.61 12.38
N VAL A 170 2.73 -7.68 12.34
CA VAL A 170 2.98 -6.24 12.37
C VAL A 170 2.15 -5.60 13.47
N VAL A 171 2.78 -4.73 14.25
CA VAL A 171 2.11 -3.95 15.29
C VAL A 171 2.29 -2.47 15.01
N THR A 172 1.20 -1.74 15.05
CA THR A 172 1.17 -0.28 14.99
C THR A 172 0.48 0.26 16.24
N ALA A 173 0.98 1.35 16.78
CA ALA A 173 0.38 2.05 17.90
C ALA A 173 0.30 3.54 17.58
N SER A 174 -0.84 4.15 17.82
CA SER A 174 -1.06 5.59 17.67
C SER A 174 -1.33 6.17 19.04
N HIS A 175 -0.57 7.19 19.44
CA HIS A 175 -0.66 7.76 20.78
C HIS A 175 -1.36 9.12 20.78
N ILE A 176 -0.93 10.03 19.91
CA ILE A 176 -1.45 11.40 19.86
C ILE A 176 -1.80 11.74 18.42
N ALA A 177 -3.06 12.18 18.22
CA ALA A 177 -3.49 12.86 17.02
C ALA A 177 -4.20 14.14 17.46
N LYS A 178 -3.60 15.29 17.20
CA LYS A 178 -4.12 16.60 17.63
C LYS A 178 -3.99 17.61 16.50
N THR A 179 -5.04 18.36 16.26
CA THR A 179 -5.03 19.52 15.37
C THR A 179 -5.31 20.78 16.17
N GLU A 180 -4.54 21.81 15.94
CA GLU A 180 -4.67 23.11 16.59
C GLU A 180 -4.67 24.22 15.54
N VAL A 181 -5.49 25.25 15.80
CA VAL A 181 -5.49 26.52 15.07
C VAL A 181 -4.95 27.58 16.01
N ILE A 182 -3.94 28.31 15.57
CA ILE A 182 -3.27 29.33 16.37
C ILE A 182 -3.16 30.60 15.52
N ARG A 183 -3.51 31.75 16.10
CA ARG A 183 -3.31 33.05 15.47
C ARG A 183 -1.80 33.33 15.33
N ASP A 184 -1.38 33.77 14.15
CA ASP A 184 0.01 34.18 13.93
C ASP A 184 0.26 35.54 14.60
N PRO A 185 1.23 35.67 15.52
CA PRO A 185 1.52 36.93 16.18
C PRO A 185 2.18 37.95 15.25
N ASN A 186 2.73 37.53 14.10
CA ASN A 186 3.48 38.39 13.19
C ASN A 186 2.70 38.80 11.93
N SER A 187 1.49 38.27 11.72
CA SER A 187 0.66 38.55 10.56
C SER A 187 -0.82 38.31 10.83
N PHE A 188 -1.68 38.86 9.96
CA PHE A 188 -3.12 38.63 10.01
C PHE A 188 -3.46 37.32 9.32
N ALA A 189 -3.09 36.21 9.97
CA ALA A 189 -3.31 34.88 9.44
C ALA A 189 -3.48 33.84 10.55
N ASP A 190 -4.18 32.76 10.26
CA ASP A 190 -4.31 31.63 11.13
C ASP A 190 -3.36 30.49 10.70
N ILE A 191 -2.66 29.93 11.69
CA ILE A 191 -1.75 28.78 11.50
C ILE A 191 -2.46 27.52 11.93
N VAL A 192 -2.74 26.61 10.99
CA VAL A 192 -3.28 25.29 11.29
C VAL A 192 -2.13 24.30 11.34
N ARG A 193 -2.02 23.57 12.46
CA ARG A 193 -1.00 22.55 12.65
C ARG A 193 -1.61 21.25 13.16
N GLY A 194 -1.10 20.13 12.63
CA GLY A 194 -1.46 18.79 13.07
C GLY A 194 -0.26 18.04 13.60
N LEU A 195 -0.47 17.28 14.66
CA LEU A 195 0.50 16.37 15.26
C LEU A 195 -0.09 14.96 15.29
N HIS A 196 0.65 13.99 14.75
CA HIS A 196 0.33 12.57 14.86
C HIS A 196 1.58 11.82 15.31
N VAL A 197 1.55 11.25 16.52
CA VAL A 197 2.62 10.42 17.06
C VAL A 197 2.21 8.96 16.95
N PHE A 198 3.01 8.17 16.28
CA PHE A 198 2.75 6.75 16.08
C PHE A 198 4.02 5.92 16.19
N GLY A 199 3.87 4.70 16.66
CA GLY A 199 4.91 3.66 16.67
C GLY A 199 4.56 2.56 15.67
N ARG A 200 5.58 1.89 15.15
CA ARG A 200 5.44 0.75 14.25
C ARG A 200 6.56 -0.26 14.50
N LYS A 201 6.23 -1.54 14.45
CA LYS A 201 7.22 -2.61 14.57
C LYS A 201 6.76 -3.86 13.84
N VAL A 202 7.66 -4.47 13.10
CA VAL A 202 7.50 -5.82 12.57
C VAL A 202 8.02 -6.79 13.62
N ILE A 203 7.16 -7.71 14.10
CA ILE A 203 7.50 -8.69 15.13
C ILE A 203 8.01 -9.97 14.48
N ARG A 204 7.43 -10.40 13.36
CA ARG A 204 7.74 -11.64 12.65
C ARG A 204 8.18 -11.34 11.23
N GLY A 205 9.37 -10.76 11.10
CA GLY A 205 9.98 -10.39 9.82
C GLY A 205 11.17 -11.28 9.46
N SER A 206 12.26 -10.68 8.97
CA SER A 206 13.48 -11.35 8.47
C SER A 206 14.35 -12.01 9.54
N GLY A 207 14.02 -11.89 10.85
CA GLY A 207 14.76 -12.46 11.94
C GLY A 207 14.71 -14.01 12.00
N THR A 208 15.49 -14.58 12.93
CA THR A 208 15.46 -16.02 13.23
C THR A 208 14.15 -16.38 13.94
N GLY A 209 13.40 -17.32 13.41
CA GLY A 209 12.15 -17.81 13.97
C GLY A 209 11.03 -17.87 12.92
N TYR A 210 9.80 -17.95 13.37
CA TYR A 210 8.63 -17.98 12.48
C TYR A 210 8.48 -16.65 11.75
N LYS A 211 8.51 -16.70 10.43
CA LYS A 211 8.35 -15.55 9.55
C LYS A 211 6.87 -15.39 9.21
N GLY A 212 6.31 -14.24 9.46
CA GLY A 212 4.89 -13.97 9.23
C GLY A 212 4.62 -12.83 8.26
N VAL A 213 5.67 -12.17 7.74
CA VAL A 213 5.58 -11.14 6.70
C VAL A 213 6.75 -11.24 5.74
N PHE A 214 6.43 -11.13 4.45
CA PHE A 214 7.37 -11.29 3.34
C PHE A 214 7.28 -10.15 2.35
N LYS A 215 8.37 -9.92 1.63
CA LYS A 215 8.41 -9.05 0.46
C LYS A 215 8.74 -9.87 -0.79
N GLY A 216 7.86 -9.84 -1.76
CA GLY A 216 8.06 -10.43 -3.08
C GLY A 216 8.31 -9.36 -4.14
N LEU A 217 8.79 -9.79 -5.30
CA LEU A 217 9.06 -8.93 -6.45
C LEU A 217 8.16 -9.33 -7.61
N MET A 218 7.72 -8.34 -8.35
CA MET A 218 6.91 -8.51 -9.55
C MET A 218 7.44 -7.59 -10.65
N HIS A 219 7.46 -8.06 -11.88
CA HIS A 219 7.81 -7.26 -13.04
C HIS A 219 6.54 -6.69 -13.69
N LEU A 220 6.41 -5.39 -13.71
CA LEU A 220 5.39 -4.68 -14.47
C LEU A 220 5.96 -4.27 -15.83
N ALA A 221 5.11 -4.34 -16.87
CA ALA A 221 5.44 -3.70 -18.14
C ALA A 221 5.62 -2.19 -17.91
N GLY A 222 6.78 -1.65 -18.27
CA GLY A 222 7.07 -0.22 -18.23
C GLY A 222 6.48 0.50 -19.43
#